data_27a29209735bd36fddbfa627f3682efc
#
_entry.id   27a29209735bd36fddbfa627f3682efc
#
_cell.length_a   1.000
_cell.length_b   1.000
_cell.length_c   1.000
_cell.angle_alpha   90.00
_cell.angle_beta   90.00
_cell.angle_gamma   90.00
#
_symmetry.space_group_name_H-M   'P 1'
#
loop_
_entity.id
_entity.type
_entity.pdbx_description
1 polymer ?
#
loop_
_entity_poly.entity_id
_entity_poly.type
_entity_poly.pdbx_seq_one_letter_code
_entity_poly.pdbx_strand_id
1 'polypeptide(L)'
;MAENMQASRPADDGWTTVIRPRSGWFDINLKELWQYRDLTLMFVKRNFTVLYKQTILGPAWILLNPLITTLIFNVVFGNMAGMPTDGVPGFLFYMAGNTVWTFFANCVNNTANTFVTNSQVFGKVYFPRLTMPVSQVLTSLINFLIQAAMYLLFWLYFFATGAEVRFTLWTLAVPLVMLQVMLLGLGVGIIVSSLTTKYRDLAIAVGFGVQLWMYASPVVYPLSMLDESPRLKVLVELNPMTAPIEVFRAATLGTGSVSAGAIVYSVAFTVAALVLGVVLFSRIEKTFMDTV
;
A
#
# COMPACT_ATOMS: atom_id res chain seq x y z
N MET A 1 16.66 -34.00 -40.87
CA MET A 1 16.75 -34.87 -39.72
C MET A 1 16.75 -33.95 -38.50
N ALA A 2 15.59 -33.67 -37.95
CA ALA A 2 15.43 -32.92 -36.71
C ALA A 2 15.04 -33.95 -35.65
N GLU A 3 15.97 -34.28 -34.80
CA GLU A 3 15.85 -35.29 -33.78
C GLU A 3 15.06 -34.74 -32.59
N ASN A 4 13.92 -35.35 -32.37
CA ASN A 4 13.02 -35.12 -31.22
C ASN A 4 13.78 -35.40 -29.92
N MET A 5 14.34 -34.39 -29.27
CA MET A 5 14.69 -34.48 -27.85
C MET A 5 13.43 -34.41 -26.99
N GLN A 6 12.72 -35.52 -26.90
CA GLN A 6 11.79 -35.76 -25.78
C GLN A 6 12.61 -35.77 -24.49
N ALA A 7 12.49 -34.68 -23.71
CA ALA A 7 13.02 -34.65 -22.36
C ALA A 7 12.35 -35.78 -21.55
N SER A 8 13.10 -36.84 -21.28
CA SER A 8 12.71 -37.93 -20.39
C SER A 8 12.32 -37.34 -19.04
N ARG A 9 11.09 -37.67 -18.56
CA ARG A 9 10.69 -37.40 -17.18
C ARG A 9 11.74 -38.05 -16.27
N PRO A 10 12.39 -37.32 -15.35
CA PRO A 10 13.24 -37.93 -14.36
C PRO A 10 12.39 -38.84 -13.50
N ALA A 11 12.89 -40.04 -13.23
CA ALA A 11 12.33 -40.96 -12.29
C ALA A 11 12.07 -40.26 -10.93
N ASP A 12 11.06 -40.73 -10.24
CA ASP A 12 10.62 -40.20 -8.92
C ASP A 12 11.68 -40.61 -7.86
N ASP A 13 12.81 -39.90 -7.84
CA ASP A 13 13.97 -40.20 -7.00
C ASP A 13 13.79 -39.76 -5.53
N GLY A 14 12.56 -39.61 -5.04
CA GLY A 14 12.29 -39.27 -3.65
C GLY A 14 12.63 -37.82 -3.26
N TRP A 15 12.90 -36.92 -4.23
CA TRP A 15 13.13 -35.51 -3.97
C TRP A 15 11.86 -34.79 -3.55
N THR A 16 11.89 -34.14 -2.39
CA THR A 16 10.77 -33.34 -1.90
C THR A 16 10.60 -32.01 -2.65
N THR A 17 11.66 -31.53 -3.29
CA THR A 17 11.63 -30.25 -4.03
C THR A 17 12.63 -30.29 -5.21
N VAL A 18 12.14 -30.02 -6.41
CA VAL A 18 12.98 -29.91 -7.62
C VAL A 18 13.03 -28.44 -8.06
N ILE A 19 14.20 -27.82 -7.95
CA ILE A 19 14.45 -26.45 -8.41
C ILE A 19 14.80 -26.50 -9.89
N ARG A 20 13.95 -25.92 -10.76
CA ARG A 20 14.17 -25.80 -12.20
C ARG A 20 14.36 -24.34 -12.57
N PRO A 21 15.28 -24.03 -13.53
CA PRO A 21 15.41 -22.65 -14.05
C PRO A 21 14.09 -22.25 -14.74
N ARG A 22 13.56 -21.08 -14.37
CA ARG A 22 12.31 -20.54 -14.89
C ARG A 22 12.58 -19.66 -16.09
N SER A 23 11.93 -19.91 -17.23
CA SER A 23 12.11 -19.17 -18.49
C SER A 23 10.91 -18.29 -18.87
N GLY A 24 9.74 -18.48 -18.25
CA GLY A 24 8.50 -17.77 -18.58
C GLY A 24 8.43 -16.33 -18.05
N TRP A 25 7.74 -15.43 -18.78
CA TRP A 25 7.50 -14.04 -18.37
C TRP A 25 6.41 -13.92 -17.31
N PHE A 26 5.50 -14.89 -17.22
CA PHE A 26 4.35 -14.99 -16.32
C PHE A 26 4.46 -16.17 -15.35
N ASP A 27 5.66 -16.67 -15.09
CA ASP A 27 5.86 -17.86 -14.27
C ASP A 27 5.81 -17.52 -12.77
N ILE A 28 4.63 -17.04 -12.35
CA ILE A 28 4.34 -16.72 -10.96
C ILE A 28 3.71 -17.94 -10.31
N ASN A 29 4.45 -18.59 -9.45
CA ASN A 29 3.91 -19.72 -8.69
C ASN A 29 3.27 -19.24 -7.38
N LEU A 30 2.02 -18.76 -7.45
CA LEU A 30 1.24 -18.39 -6.26
C LEU A 30 1.11 -19.56 -5.26
N LYS A 31 1.12 -20.80 -5.76
CA LYS A 31 1.10 -21.99 -4.90
C LYS A 31 2.39 -22.11 -4.09
N GLU A 32 3.52 -21.82 -4.69
CA GLU A 32 4.81 -21.79 -4.00
C GLU A 32 4.85 -20.65 -2.97
N LEU A 33 4.38 -19.44 -3.32
CA LEU A 33 4.26 -18.33 -2.37
C LEU A 33 3.41 -18.73 -1.15
N TRP A 34 2.31 -19.45 -1.37
CA TRP A 34 1.47 -19.97 -0.28
C TRP A 34 2.16 -21.04 0.58
N GLN A 35 3.01 -21.87 0.00
CA GLN A 35 3.83 -22.83 0.75
C GLN A 35 4.82 -22.13 1.69
N TYR A 36 5.32 -20.93 1.31
CA TYR A 36 6.23 -20.12 2.12
C TYR A 36 5.51 -19.08 3.02
N ARG A 37 4.22 -19.26 3.31
CA ARG A 37 3.45 -18.37 4.19
C ARG A 37 4.06 -18.21 5.59
N ASP A 38 4.61 -19.30 6.14
CA ASP A 38 5.22 -19.29 7.48
C ASP A 38 6.50 -18.43 7.47
N LEU A 39 7.28 -18.50 6.40
CA LEU A 39 8.43 -17.62 6.18
C LEU A 39 7.97 -16.16 6.03
N THR A 40 6.88 -15.91 5.29
CA THR A 40 6.30 -14.56 5.18
C THR A 40 5.95 -13.99 6.54
N LEU A 41 5.28 -14.78 7.39
CA LEU A 41 4.92 -14.38 8.76
C LEU A 41 6.15 -14.14 9.65
N MET A 42 7.21 -14.94 9.50
CA MET A 42 8.49 -14.70 10.19
C MET A 42 9.09 -13.36 9.77
N PHE A 43 9.07 -13.01 8.49
CA PHE A 43 9.53 -11.70 8.02
C PHE A 43 8.65 -10.56 8.54
N VAL A 44 7.34 -10.71 8.58
CA VAL A 44 6.43 -9.72 9.19
C VAL A 44 6.80 -9.48 10.65
N LYS A 45 6.95 -10.55 11.44
CA LYS A 45 7.35 -10.45 12.85
C LYS A 45 8.72 -9.78 13.02
N ARG A 46 9.70 -10.16 12.19
CA ARG A 46 11.03 -9.54 12.17
C ARG A 46 10.94 -8.05 11.85
N ASN A 47 10.26 -7.69 10.76
CA ASN A 47 10.13 -6.31 10.29
C ASN A 47 9.46 -5.43 11.37
N PHE A 48 8.37 -5.92 11.96
CA PHE A 48 7.70 -5.22 13.06
C PHE A 48 8.62 -5.05 14.27
N THR A 49 9.35 -6.10 14.67
CA THR A 49 10.26 -6.04 15.83
C THR A 49 11.42 -5.08 15.58
N VAL A 50 12.03 -5.12 14.39
CA VAL A 50 13.21 -4.29 14.05
C VAL A 50 12.85 -2.81 14.03
N LEU A 51 11.67 -2.43 13.53
CA LEU A 51 11.24 -1.03 13.48
C LEU A 51 11.20 -0.35 14.88
N TYR A 52 10.93 -1.12 15.92
CA TYR A 52 10.67 -0.56 17.24
C TYR A 52 11.69 -1.00 18.30
N LYS A 53 12.54 -1.98 17.98
CA LYS A 53 13.62 -2.42 18.88
C LYS A 53 14.66 -1.30 19.02
N GLN A 54 15.05 -1.00 20.26
CA GLN A 54 16.05 0.02 20.58
C GLN A 54 15.60 1.48 20.30
N THR A 55 14.30 1.75 20.18
CA THR A 55 13.78 3.13 20.10
C THR A 55 13.18 3.53 21.46
N ILE A 56 13.32 4.82 21.84
CA ILE A 56 12.84 5.35 23.14
C ILE A 56 11.31 5.23 23.23
N LEU A 57 10.59 5.60 22.19
CA LEU A 57 9.12 5.59 22.14
C LEU A 57 8.55 4.28 21.58
N GLY A 58 9.40 3.42 21.01
CA GLY A 58 8.97 2.12 20.48
C GLY A 58 7.80 2.22 19.51
N PRO A 59 6.78 1.35 19.68
CA PRO A 59 5.60 1.33 18.82
C PRO A 59 4.75 2.61 18.85
N ALA A 60 4.94 3.49 19.86
CA ALA A 60 4.18 4.74 19.95
C ALA A 60 4.38 5.65 18.73
N TRP A 61 5.50 5.52 18.00
CA TRP A 61 5.74 6.24 16.76
C TRP A 61 4.69 5.93 15.66
N ILE A 62 4.10 4.73 15.67
CA ILE A 62 3.00 4.38 14.73
C ILE A 62 1.81 5.33 14.90
N LEU A 63 1.56 5.76 16.14
CA LEU A 63 0.42 6.63 16.49
C LEU A 63 0.82 8.11 16.43
N LEU A 64 1.99 8.46 16.92
CA LEU A 64 2.43 9.85 17.06
C LEU A 64 2.59 10.54 15.69
N ASN A 65 3.22 9.89 14.71
CA ASN A 65 3.43 10.50 13.40
C ASN A 65 2.11 10.87 12.70
N PRO A 66 1.13 9.96 12.53
CA PRO A 66 -0.16 10.31 11.93
C PRO A 66 -0.95 11.34 12.76
N LEU A 67 -0.83 11.28 14.09
CA LEU A 67 -1.51 12.22 14.98
C LEU A 67 -0.96 13.64 14.81
N ILE A 68 0.36 13.81 14.84
CA ILE A 68 1.02 15.10 14.62
C ILE A 68 0.68 15.64 13.24
N THR A 69 0.77 14.81 12.19
CA THR A 69 0.39 15.20 10.82
C THR A 69 -1.06 15.66 10.74
N THR A 70 -1.98 14.94 11.38
CA THR A 70 -3.40 15.30 11.44
C THR A 70 -3.61 16.63 12.16
N LEU A 71 -2.92 16.86 13.28
CA LEU A 71 -2.98 18.14 14.01
C LEU A 71 -2.48 19.30 13.12
N ILE A 72 -1.35 19.11 12.44
CA ILE A 72 -0.81 20.11 11.51
C ILE A 72 -1.82 20.39 10.39
N PHE A 73 -2.41 19.36 9.80
CA PHE A 73 -3.41 19.54 8.74
C PHE A 73 -4.65 20.27 9.24
N ASN A 74 -5.14 19.94 10.43
CA ASN A 74 -6.29 20.62 11.02
C ASN A 74 -6.00 22.10 11.29
N VAL A 75 -4.80 22.42 11.78
CA VAL A 75 -4.41 23.83 12.03
C VAL A 75 -4.19 24.58 10.72
N VAL A 76 -3.40 24.03 9.81
CA VAL A 76 -3.00 24.74 8.58
C VAL A 76 -4.15 24.82 7.58
N PHE A 77 -4.77 23.71 7.24
CA PHE A 77 -5.82 23.68 6.23
C PHE A 77 -7.20 23.99 6.80
N GLY A 78 -7.51 23.50 8.01
CA GLY A 78 -8.79 23.78 8.63
C GLY A 78 -8.89 25.21 9.19
N ASN A 79 -8.01 25.55 10.15
CA ASN A 79 -8.13 26.81 10.87
C ASN A 79 -7.53 28.01 10.12
N MET A 80 -6.35 27.87 9.50
CA MET A 80 -5.67 28.98 8.82
C MET A 80 -6.17 29.18 7.40
N ALA A 81 -6.29 28.11 6.60
CA ALA A 81 -6.74 28.21 5.21
C ALA A 81 -8.28 28.18 5.08
N GLY A 82 -9.02 27.80 6.12
CA GLY A 82 -10.48 27.76 6.11
C GLY A 82 -11.07 26.75 5.13
N MET A 83 -10.36 25.67 4.85
CA MET A 83 -10.85 24.65 3.91
C MET A 83 -12.11 23.95 4.46
N PRO A 84 -13.12 23.73 3.61
CA PRO A 84 -14.34 23.04 4.03
C PRO A 84 -14.06 21.58 4.40
N THR A 85 -14.85 21.03 5.32
CA THR A 85 -14.74 19.65 5.79
C THR A 85 -16.08 18.91 5.71
N ASP A 86 -16.97 19.36 4.79
CA ASP A 86 -18.30 18.78 4.55
C ASP A 86 -19.17 18.68 5.82
N GLY A 87 -19.01 19.64 6.75
CA GLY A 87 -19.81 19.71 7.98
C GLY A 87 -19.37 18.80 9.12
N VAL A 88 -18.28 18.01 8.96
CA VAL A 88 -17.74 17.17 10.03
C VAL A 88 -16.55 17.84 10.73
N PRO A 89 -16.22 17.43 11.97
CA PRO A 89 -15.06 17.95 12.68
C PRO A 89 -13.78 17.80 11.86
N GLY A 90 -13.10 18.92 11.60
CA GLY A 90 -11.88 18.93 10.75
C GLY A 90 -10.82 17.93 11.16
N PHE A 91 -10.61 17.76 12.47
CA PHE A 91 -9.66 16.77 12.98
C PHE A 91 -9.98 15.35 12.49
N LEU A 92 -11.25 14.91 12.54
CA LEU A 92 -11.63 13.59 12.02
C LEU A 92 -11.56 13.50 10.51
N PHE A 93 -11.93 14.58 9.80
CA PHE A 93 -11.84 14.66 8.35
C PHE A 93 -10.41 14.43 7.86
N TYR A 94 -9.44 15.17 8.41
CA TYR A 94 -8.02 15.03 8.06
C TYR A 94 -7.45 13.70 8.52
N MET A 95 -7.87 13.23 9.70
CA MET A 95 -7.41 11.94 10.22
C MET A 95 -7.87 10.77 9.35
N ALA A 96 -9.11 10.79 8.85
CA ALA A 96 -9.63 9.77 7.94
C ALA A 96 -8.79 9.70 6.65
N GLY A 97 -8.57 10.83 5.98
CA GLY A 97 -7.75 10.88 4.77
C GLY A 97 -6.30 10.48 5.01
N ASN A 98 -5.69 11.00 6.09
CA ASN A 98 -4.30 10.72 6.45
C ASN A 98 -4.07 9.24 6.80
N THR A 99 -5.03 8.57 7.47
CA THR A 99 -4.91 7.15 7.83
C THR A 99 -4.86 6.26 6.59
N VAL A 100 -5.75 6.48 5.62
CA VAL A 100 -5.78 5.73 4.35
C VAL A 100 -4.51 6.03 3.53
N TRP A 101 -4.13 7.32 3.45
CA TRP A 101 -2.94 7.73 2.73
C TRP A 101 -1.65 7.13 3.31
N THR A 102 -1.47 7.20 4.63
CA THR A 102 -0.29 6.67 5.31
C THR A 102 -0.16 5.17 5.10
N PHE A 103 -1.27 4.44 5.08
CA PHE A 103 -1.26 3.02 4.75
C PHE A 103 -0.74 2.77 3.33
N PHE A 104 -1.27 3.47 2.33
CA PHE A 104 -0.79 3.40 0.94
C PHE A 104 0.69 3.75 0.84
N ALA A 105 1.10 4.89 1.40
CA ALA A 105 2.48 5.38 1.37
C ALA A 105 3.46 4.38 1.99
N ASN A 106 3.10 3.77 3.12
CA ASN A 106 3.91 2.73 3.77
C ASN A 106 4.01 1.48 2.89
N CYS A 107 2.91 1.04 2.25
CA CYS A 107 2.95 -0.09 1.31
C CYS A 107 3.91 0.19 0.15
N VAL A 108 3.83 1.37 -0.47
CA VAL A 108 4.71 1.74 -1.58
C VAL A 108 6.17 1.85 -1.14
N ASN A 109 6.46 2.66 -0.11
CA ASN A 109 7.83 2.96 0.31
C ASN A 109 8.56 1.71 0.83
N ASN A 110 7.89 0.89 1.66
CA ASN A 110 8.48 -0.33 2.20
C ASN A 110 8.73 -1.38 1.11
N THR A 111 7.81 -1.50 0.15
CA THR A 111 7.97 -2.41 -0.99
C THR A 111 9.05 -1.93 -1.94
N ALA A 112 9.10 -0.63 -2.25
CA ALA A 112 10.11 -0.03 -3.13
C ALA A 112 11.55 -0.28 -2.67
N ASN A 113 11.77 -0.30 -1.36
CA ASN A 113 13.09 -0.50 -0.77
C ASN A 113 13.44 -1.96 -0.48
N THR A 114 12.56 -2.92 -0.79
CA THR A 114 12.70 -4.32 -0.38
C THR A 114 13.99 -4.97 -0.85
N PHE A 115 14.40 -4.78 -2.09
CA PHE A 115 15.62 -5.41 -2.63
C PHE A 115 16.90 -4.80 -2.04
N VAL A 116 16.93 -3.48 -1.93
CA VAL A 116 18.11 -2.78 -1.39
C VAL A 116 18.32 -3.16 0.09
N THR A 117 17.25 -3.17 0.87
CA THR A 117 17.33 -3.45 2.32
C THR A 117 17.62 -4.92 2.64
N ASN A 118 17.19 -5.86 1.80
CA ASN A 118 17.30 -7.30 2.07
C ASN A 118 18.27 -8.03 1.13
N SER A 119 19.15 -7.31 0.41
CA SER A 119 20.10 -7.89 -0.58
C SER A 119 20.91 -9.04 0.00
N GLN A 120 21.39 -8.93 1.24
CA GLN A 120 22.18 -9.97 1.92
C GLN A 120 21.42 -11.29 2.17
N VAL A 121 20.09 -11.24 2.26
CA VAL A 121 19.26 -12.43 2.50
C VAL A 121 19.01 -13.18 1.20
N PHE A 122 18.80 -12.46 0.09
CA PHE A 122 18.52 -13.05 -1.22
C PHE A 122 19.68 -13.89 -1.78
N GLY A 123 20.91 -13.59 -1.41
CA GLY A 123 22.10 -14.34 -1.85
C GLY A 123 22.39 -15.62 -1.02
N LYS A 124 21.77 -15.79 0.14
CA LYS A 124 22.12 -16.89 1.07
C LYS A 124 21.09 -18.01 1.15
N VAL A 125 19.82 -17.73 0.86
CA VAL A 125 18.71 -18.69 1.03
C VAL A 125 17.78 -18.60 -0.17
N TYR A 126 17.41 -19.78 -0.71
CA TYR A 126 16.43 -19.86 -1.77
C TYR A 126 15.01 -19.78 -1.19
N PHE A 127 14.23 -18.80 -1.66
CA PHE A 127 12.79 -18.68 -1.44
C PHE A 127 12.18 -17.81 -2.55
N PRO A 128 10.85 -17.87 -2.79
CA PRO A 128 10.18 -17.00 -3.76
C PRO A 128 10.38 -15.53 -3.38
N ARG A 129 11.03 -14.75 -4.23
CA ARG A 129 11.42 -13.37 -3.89
C ARG A 129 10.25 -12.45 -3.60
N LEU A 130 9.06 -12.73 -4.15
CA LEU A 130 7.80 -12.03 -3.82
C LEU A 130 7.40 -12.13 -2.35
N THR A 131 7.90 -13.11 -1.61
CA THR A 131 7.69 -13.26 -0.16
C THR A 131 8.08 -12.00 0.61
N MET A 132 9.18 -11.34 0.21
CA MET A 132 9.63 -10.11 0.86
C MET A 132 8.70 -8.92 0.62
N PRO A 133 8.35 -8.51 -0.61
CA PRO A 133 7.35 -7.47 -0.86
C PRO A 133 6.02 -7.72 -0.14
N VAL A 134 5.52 -8.95 -0.19
CA VAL A 134 4.28 -9.33 0.51
C VAL A 134 4.41 -9.16 2.01
N SER A 135 5.54 -9.54 2.61
CA SER A 135 5.77 -9.35 4.06
C SER A 135 5.80 -7.87 4.46
N GLN A 136 6.33 -6.98 3.61
CA GLN A 136 6.36 -5.53 3.86
C GLN A 136 4.95 -4.93 3.88
N VAL A 137 4.12 -5.34 2.93
CA VAL A 137 2.72 -4.86 2.84
C VAL A 137 1.89 -5.39 4.01
N LEU A 138 2.08 -6.64 4.41
CA LEU A 138 1.43 -7.19 5.62
C LEU A 138 1.89 -6.49 6.90
N THR A 139 3.16 -6.11 6.99
CA THR A 139 3.66 -5.27 8.11
C THR A 139 2.98 -3.90 8.11
N SER A 140 2.81 -3.29 6.94
CA SER A 140 2.10 -2.01 6.78
C SER A 140 0.61 -2.14 7.15
N LEU A 141 -0.02 -3.30 6.90
CA LEU A 141 -1.39 -3.59 7.34
C LEU A 141 -1.51 -3.62 8.87
N ILE A 142 -0.54 -4.20 9.58
CA ILE A 142 -0.54 -4.18 11.05
C ILE A 142 -0.47 -2.74 11.56
N ASN A 143 0.42 -1.92 10.99
CA ASN A 143 0.52 -0.50 11.34
C ASN A 143 -0.79 0.25 11.07
N PHE A 144 -1.44 -0.03 9.93
CA PHE A 144 -2.75 0.52 9.61
C PHE A 144 -3.82 0.13 10.64
N LEU A 145 -3.88 -1.15 11.05
CA LEU A 145 -4.86 -1.59 12.06
C LEU A 145 -4.69 -0.86 13.39
N ILE A 146 -3.45 -0.60 13.82
CA ILE A 146 -3.15 0.19 15.01
C ILE A 146 -3.63 1.64 14.84
N GLN A 147 -3.36 2.26 13.68
CA GLN A 147 -3.82 3.61 13.36
C GLN A 147 -5.36 3.69 13.23
N ALA A 148 -5.98 2.67 12.65
CA ALA A 148 -7.44 2.58 12.55
C ALA A 148 -8.10 2.45 13.93
N ALA A 149 -7.49 1.72 14.86
CA ALA A 149 -7.95 1.66 16.25
C ALA A 149 -7.88 3.04 16.93
N MET A 150 -6.79 3.79 16.73
CA MET A 150 -6.67 5.17 17.21
C MET A 150 -7.74 6.08 16.57
N TYR A 151 -7.96 5.97 15.24
CA TYR A 151 -9.02 6.69 14.55
C TYR A 151 -10.39 6.42 15.15
N LEU A 152 -10.71 5.15 15.46
CA LEU A 152 -11.98 4.75 16.10
C LEU A 152 -12.13 5.33 17.49
N LEU A 153 -11.05 5.44 18.29
CA LEU A 153 -11.10 6.09 19.60
C LEU A 153 -11.47 7.59 19.49
N PHE A 154 -10.85 8.30 18.54
CA PHE A 154 -11.22 9.71 18.30
C PHE A 154 -12.63 9.83 17.72
N TRP A 155 -13.02 8.92 16.82
CA TRP A 155 -14.37 8.88 16.28
C TRP A 155 -15.41 8.72 17.41
N LEU A 156 -15.20 7.78 18.35
CA LEU A 156 -16.08 7.58 19.51
C LEU A 156 -16.13 8.82 20.42
N TYR A 157 -15.01 9.48 20.63
CA TYR A 157 -14.95 10.71 21.40
C TYR A 157 -15.79 11.82 20.76
N PHE A 158 -15.65 12.07 19.47
CA PHE A 158 -16.42 13.10 18.77
C PHE A 158 -17.89 12.74 18.67
N PHE A 159 -18.23 11.48 18.48
CA PHE A 159 -19.61 10.99 18.52
C PHE A 159 -20.23 11.23 19.89
N ALA A 160 -19.54 10.94 20.99
CA ALA A 160 -20.01 11.17 22.35
C ALA A 160 -20.17 12.67 22.69
N THR A 161 -19.41 13.56 22.04
CA THR A 161 -19.53 15.02 22.20
C THR A 161 -20.60 15.65 21.31
N GLY A 162 -21.38 14.84 20.55
CA GLY A 162 -22.51 15.28 19.76
C GLY A 162 -22.16 15.72 18.32
N ALA A 163 -21.00 15.34 17.81
CA ALA A 163 -20.68 15.59 16.41
C ALA A 163 -21.56 14.72 15.48
N GLU A 164 -21.98 15.28 14.36
CA GLU A 164 -22.82 14.59 13.36
C GLU A 164 -22.00 13.61 12.50
N VAL A 165 -21.36 12.65 13.15
CA VAL A 165 -20.62 11.56 12.47
C VAL A 165 -21.39 10.25 12.59
N ARG A 166 -21.45 9.48 11.51
CA ARG A 166 -22.19 8.22 11.49
C ARG A 166 -21.54 7.19 10.57
N PHE A 167 -21.62 5.94 10.99
CA PHE A 167 -21.32 4.84 10.08
C PHE A 167 -22.45 4.66 9.07
N THR A 168 -22.06 4.45 7.82
CA THR A 168 -23.00 4.22 6.71
C THR A 168 -22.90 2.76 6.23
N LEU A 169 -23.72 2.37 5.26
CA LEU A 169 -23.62 1.06 4.61
C LEU A 169 -22.26 0.84 3.92
N TRP A 170 -21.56 1.91 3.55
CA TRP A 170 -20.21 1.84 3.01
C TRP A 170 -19.17 1.27 3.98
N THR A 171 -19.48 1.19 5.28
CA THR A 171 -18.60 0.54 6.29
C THR A 171 -18.32 -0.93 5.93
N LEU A 172 -19.28 -1.62 5.30
CA LEU A 172 -19.07 -2.99 4.82
C LEU A 172 -18.06 -3.09 3.67
N ALA A 173 -17.87 -2.00 2.93
CA ALA A 173 -16.89 -1.94 1.84
C ALA A 173 -15.46 -1.62 2.33
N VAL A 174 -15.29 -1.09 3.55
CA VAL A 174 -13.98 -0.69 4.08
C VAL A 174 -12.93 -1.80 4.01
N PRO A 175 -13.19 -3.05 4.43
CA PRO A 175 -12.18 -4.11 4.32
C PRO A 175 -11.75 -4.37 2.88
N LEU A 176 -12.69 -4.32 1.92
CA LEU A 176 -12.41 -4.52 0.50
C LEU A 176 -11.59 -3.35 -0.08
N VAL A 177 -11.95 -2.12 0.30
CA VAL A 177 -11.21 -0.91 -0.10
C VAL A 177 -9.79 -0.92 0.48
N MET A 178 -9.62 -1.34 1.74
CA MET A 178 -8.29 -1.46 2.34
C MET A 178 -7.46 -2.56 1.68
N LEU A 179 -8.08 -3.67 1.31
CA LEU A 179 -7.42 -4.70 0.48
C LEU A 179 -6.98 -4.12 -0.88
N GLN A 180 -7.84 -3.32 -1.53
CA GLN A 180 -7.51 -2.64 -2.78
C GLN A 180 -6.32 -1.68 -2.61
N VAL A 181 -6.31 -0.84 -1.56
CA VAL A 181 -5.19 0.07 -1.24
C VAL A 181 -3.90 -0.70 -1.02
N MET A 182 -3.97 -1.82 -0.29
CA MET A 182 -2.85 -2.72 -0.06
C MET A 182 -2.28 -3.27 -1.37
N LEU A 183 -3.14 -3.75 -2.26
CA LEU A 183 -2.76 -4.30 -3.56
C LEU A 183 -2.21 -3.22 -4.50
N LEU A 184 -2.80 -2.01 -4.50
CA LEU A 184 -2.30 -0.86 -5.24
C LEU A 184 -0.90 -0.48 -4.77
N GLY A 185 -0.70 -0.38 -3.45
CA GLY A 185 0.60 -0.08 -2.85
C GLY A 185 1.64 -1.15 -3.14
N LEU A 186 1.25 -2.44 -3.14
CA LEU A 186 2.11 -3.55 -3.55
C LEU A 186 2.51 -3.43 -5.02
N GLY A 187 1.54 -3.24 -5.93
CA GLY A 187 1.78 -3.13 -7.37
C GLY A 187 2.72 -1.98 -7.72
N VAL A 188 2.40 -0.76 -7.25
CA VAL A 188 3.24 0.43 -7.44
C VAL A 188 4.62 0.22 -6.79
N GLY A 189 4.66 -0.29 -5.56
CA GLY A 189 5.89 -0.56 -4.84
C GLY A 189 6.81 -1.56 -5.56
N ILE A 190 6.26 -2.62 -6.16
CA ILE A 190 7.02 -3.59 -6.94
C ILE A 190 7.56 -2.96 -8.23
N ILE A 191 6.76 -2.15 -8.95
CA ILE A 191 7.23 -1.41 -10.14
C ILE A 191 8.45 -0.56 -9.77
N VAL A 192 8.31 0.22 -8.70
CA VAL A 192 9.39 1.08 -8.21
C VAL A 192 10.59 0.27 -7.74
N SER A 193 10.38 -0.80 -6.98
CA SER A 193 11.45 -1.69 -6.50
C SER A 193 12.27 -2.28 -7.66
N SER A 194 11.59 -2.55 -8.77
CA SER A 194 12.23 -3.01 -10.00
C SER A 194 13.16 -1.95 -10.60
N LEU A 195 12.81 -0.68 -10.49
CA LEU A 195 13.62 0.45 -10.98
C LEU A 195 14.78 0.80 -10.02
N THR A 196 14.52 0.79 -8.71
CA THR A 196 15.50 1.13 -7.67
C THR A 196 16.63 0.11 -7.56
N THR A 197 16.41 -1.12 -8.01
CA THR A 197 17.46 -2.14 -8.10
C THR A 197 18.60 -1.69 -9.03
N LYS A 198 18.29 -0.97 -10.10
CA LYS A 198 19.29 -0.45 -11.06
C LYS A 198 19.80 0.94 -10.66
N TYR A 199 18.94 1.80 -10.09
CA TYR A 199 19.25 3.18 -9.77
C TYR A 199 18.86 3.47 -8.31
N ARG A 200 19.84 3.44 -7.40
CA ARG A 200 19.63 3.57 -5.95
C ARG A 200 19.09 4.93 -5.50
N ASP A 201 19.37 5.98 -6.25
CA ASP A 201 18.87 7.34 -6.02
C ASP A 201 17.35 7.47 -6.23
N LEU A 202 16.75 6.61 -7.06
CA LEU A 202 15.29 6.56 -7.23
C LEU A 202 14.55 6.25 -5.92
N ALA A 203 15.16 5.55 -4.97
CA ALA A 203 14.55 5.30 -3.67
C ALA A 203 14.22 6.60 -2.91
N ILE A 204 15.09 7.61 -3.01
CA ILE A 204 14.87 8.94 -2.42
C ILE A 204 13.79 9.68 -3.20
N ALA A 205 13.87 9.66 -4.53
CA ALA A 205 12.89 10.31 -5.41
C ALA A 205 11.47 9.77 -5.21
N VAL A 206 11.33 8.47 -4.96
CA VAL A 206 10.03 7.82 -4.70
C VAL A 206 9.40 8.32 -3.41
N GLY A 207 10.15 8.38 -2.31
CA GLY A 207 9.65 8.91 -1.04
C GLY A 207 9.08 10.32 -1.21
N PHE A 208 9.83 11.18 -1.90
CA PHE A 208 9.39 12.54 -2.23
C PHE A 208 8.18 12.54 -3.19
N GLY A 209 8.20 11.71 -4.23
CA GLY A 209 7.09 11.57 -5.19
C GLY A 209 5.80 11.12 -4.53
N VAL A 210 5.85 10.13 -3.63
CA VAL A 210 4.69 9.69 -2.84
C VAL A 210 4.17 10.81 -1.96
N GLN A 211 5.05 11.61 -1.35
CA GLN A 211 4.62 12.76 -0.54
C GLN A 211 3.93 13.85 -1.38
N LEU A 212 4.43 14.16 -2.57
CA LEU A 212 3.77 15.09 -3.49
C LEU A 212 2.43 14.54 -3.99
N TRP A 213 2.34 13.24 -4.24
CA TRP A 213 1.11 12.58 -4.66
C TRP A 213 -0.01 12.68 -3.62
N MET A 214 0.33 12.81 -2.33
CA MET A 214 -0.63 13.07 -1.27
C MET A 214 -1.43 14.36 -1.51
N TYR A 215 -0.76 15.42 -1.92
CA TYR A 215 -1.42 16.71 -2.20
C TYR A 215 -2.25 16.71 -3.49
N ALA A 216 -1.93 15.82 -4.42
CA ALA A 216 -2.75 15.56 -5.61
C ALA A 216 -3.95 14.63 -5.33
N SER A 217 -4.06 14.11 -4.10
CA SER A 217 -5.14 13.26 -3.64
C SER A 217 -6.04 14.04 -2.67
N PRO A 218 -7.34 13.74 -2.56
CA PRO A 218 -8.28 14.47 -1.70
C PRO A 218 -8.07 14.11 -0.21
N VAL A 219 -6.81 14.19 0.27
CA VAL A 219 -6.46 13.94 1.68
C VAL A 219 -6.78 15.15 2.53
N VAL A 220 -6.39 16.36 2.03
CA VAL A 220 -6.49 17.61 2.78
C VAL A 220 -7.65 18.51 2.34
N TYR A 221 -8.39 18.12 1.32
CA TYR A 221 -9.57 18.84 0.84
C TYR A 221 -10.69 17.85 0.50
N PRO A 222 -11.97 18.22 0.58
CA PRO A 222 -13.07 17.39 0.13
C PRO A 222 -13.23 17.48 -1.39
N LEU A 223 -13.68 16.40 -2.02
CA LEU A 223 -13.92 16.38 -3.47
C LEU A 223 -15.06 17.33 -3.89
N SER A 224 -16.01 17.62 -2.99
CA SER A 224 -17.09 18.58 -3.18
C SER A 224 -16.60 20.00 -3.49
N MET A 225 -15.45 20.40 -2.97
CA MET A 225 -14.81 21.70 -3.27
C MET A 225 -14.51 21.89 -4.77
N LEU A 226 -14.38 20.80 -5.52
CA LEU A 226 -14.06 20.83 -6.96
C LEU A 226 -15.31 20.80 -7.86
N ASP A 227 -16.53 20.83 -7.29
CA ASP A 227 -17.76 20.80 -8.09
C ASP A 227 -17.92 22.00 -9.03
N GLU A 228 -17.36 23.16 -8.64
CA GLU A 228 -17.32 24.37 -9.49
C GLU A 228 -16.28 24.28 -10.63
N SER A 229 -15.38 23.30 -10.58
CA SER A 229 -14.30 23.13 -11.55
C SER A 229 -14.28 21.70 -12.12
N PRO A 230 -15.19 21.34 -13.04
CA PRO A 230 -15.36 19.94 -13.51
C PRO A 230 -14.08 19.33 -14.08
N ARG A 231 -13.21 20.13 -14.71
CA ARG A 231 -11.94 19.65 -15.26
C ARG A 231 -10.97 19.20 -14.18
N LEU A 232 -10.86 19.97 -13.08
CA LEU A 232 -10.00 19.62 -11.94
C LEU A 232 -10.57 18.42 -11.20
N LYS A 233 -11.89 18.35 -11.05
CA LYS A 233 -12.56 17.21 -10.43
C LYS A 233 -12.23 15.90 -11.18
N VAL A 234 -12.36 15.89 -12.50
CA VAL A 234 -12.00 14.72 -13.32
C VAL A 234 -10.54 14.34 -13.16
N LEU A 235 -9.62 15.31 -13.12
CA LEU A 235 -8.19 15.02 -12.89
C LEU A 235 -7.93 14.36 -11.54
N VAL A 236 -8.62 14.81 -10.49
CA VAL A 236 -8.51 14.21 -9.15
C VAL A 236 -9.20 12.84 -9.11
N GLU A 237 -10.31 12.64 -9.80
CA GLU A 237 -10.99 11.35 -9.92
C GLU A 237 -10.17 10.31 -10.71
N LEU A 238 -9.31 10.75 -11.64
CA LEU A 238 -8.33 9.89 -12.33
C LEU A 238 -7.15 9.46 -11.42
N ASN A 239 -7.07 9.97 -10.21
CA ASN A 239 -6.12 9.49 -9.23
C ASN A 239 -6.69 8.21 -8.56
N PRO A 240 -5.99 7.06 -8.63
CA PRO A 240 -6.50 5.79 -8.10
C PRO A 240 -6.72 5.79 -6.58
N MET A 241 -6.14 6.75 -5.84
CA MET A 241 -6.34 6.89 -4.39
C MET A 241 -7.59 7.70 -4.02
N THR A 242 -8.19 8.44 -4.96
CA THR A 242 -9.37 9.26 -4.69
C THR A 242 -10.56 8.42 -4.20
N ALA A 243 -10.92 7.37 -4.95
CA ALA A 243 -12.06 6.53 -4.58
C ALA A 243 -11.87 5.85 -3.20
N PRO A 244 -10.72 5.23 -2.86
CA PRO A 244 -10.48 4.68 -1.53
C PRO A 244 -10.65 5.69 -0.38
N ILE A 245 -10.13 6.91 -0.54
CA ILE A 245 -10.21 7.95 0.49
C ILE A 245 -11.67 8.39 0.68
N GLU A 246 -12.39 8.67 -0.41
CA GLU A 246 -13.78 9.11 -0.37
C GLU A 246 -14.72 8.02 0.17
N VAL A 247 -14.51 6.74 -0.23
CA VAL A 247 -15.28 5.63 0.34
C VAL A 247 -15.03 5.48 1.84
N PHE A 248 -13.80 5.63 2.31
CA PHE A 248 -13.49 5.56 3.73
C PHE A 248 -14.16 6.70 4.52
N ARG A 249 -14.18 7.93 3.98
CA ARG A 249 -14.92 9.06 4.58
C ARG A 249 -16.43 8.82 4.57
N ALA A 250 -16.98 8.40 3.43
CA ALA A 250 -18.40 8.07 3.33
C ALA A 250 -18.81 6.96 4.31
N ALA A 251 -17.94 5.99 4.52
CA ALA A 251 -18.15 4.87 5.44
C ALA A 251 -18.19 5.29 6.91
N THR A 252 -17.27 6.18 7.31
CA THR A 252 -17.01 6.46 8.72
C THR A 252 -17.53 7.82 9.20
N LEU A 253 -17.63 8.79 8.31
CA LEU A 253 -18.10 10.15 8.64
C LEU A 253 -19.49 10.45 8.09
N GLY A 254 -19.96 9.66 7.14
CA GLY A 254 -21.23 9.91 6.43
C GLY A 254 -21.12 11.02 5.37
N THR A 255 -19.91 11.50 5.10
CA THR A 255 -19.59 12.53 4.08
C THR A 255 -18.67 11.94 3.04
N GLY A 256 -18.60 12.54 1.86
CA GLY A 256 -17.75 12.06 0.76
C GLY A 256 -18.55 11.80 -0.51
N SER A 257 -17.97 12.12 -1.65
CA SER A 257 -18.62 11.89 -2.94
C SER A 257 -18.10 10.59 -3.56
N VAL A 258 -18.91 9.54 -3.48
CA VAL A 258 -18.58 8.22 -4.01
C VAL A 258 -19.11 8.10 -5.43
N SER A 259 -18.22 8.08 -6.42
CA SER A 259 -18.54 7.82 -7.83
C SER A 259 -18.25 6.36 -8.17
N ALA A 260 -19.24 5.65 -8.74
CA ALA A 260 -19.05 4.29 -9.22
C ALA A 260 -17.96 4.22 -10.32
N GLY A 261 -17.87 5.24 -11.18
CA GLY A 261 -16.83 5.35 -12.22
C GLY A 261 -15.44 5.44 -11.62
N ALA A 262 -15.24 6.26 -10.58
CA ALA A 262 -13.97 6.41 -9.87
C ALA A 262 -13.55 5.10 -9.17
N ILE A 263 -14.51 4.36 -8.59
CA ILE A 263 -14.23 3.04 -7.99
C ILE A 263 -13.74 2.05 -9.05
N VAL A 264 -14.47 1.92 -10.15
CA VAL A 264 -14.11 0.99 -11.24
C VAL A 264 -12.74 1.35 -11.82
N TYR A 265 -12.48 2.63 -12.06
CA TYR A 265 -11.17 3.11 -12.52
C TYR A 265 -10.05 2.75 -11.53
N SER A 266 -10.25 3.03 -10.25
CA SER A 266 -9.27 2.74 -9.20
C SER A 266 -8.95 1.24 -9.11
N VAL A 267 -9.97 0.38 -9.20
CA VAL A 267 -9.79 -1.08 -9.22
C VAL A 267 -9.05 -1.52 -10.50
N ALA A 268 -9.45 -1.02 -11.66
CA ALA A 268 -8.79 -1.34 -12.93
C ALA A 268 -7.32 -0.91 -12.92
N PHE A 269 -7.02 0.29 -12.41
CA PHE A 269 -5.66 0.77 -12.24
C PHE A 269 -4.86 -0.11 -11.27
N THR A 270 -5.46 -0.54 -10.17
CA THR A 270 -4.83 -1.46 -9.20
C THR A 270 -4.43 -2.78 -9.86
N VAL A 271 -5.36 -3.39 -10.63
CA VAL A 271 -5.08 -4.63 -11.36
C VAL A 271 -3.95 -4.42 -12.39
N ALA A 272 -4.01 -3.33 -13.15
CA ALA A 272 -2.97 -3.00 -14.13
C ALA A 272 -1.60 -2.79 -13.47
N ALA A 273 -1.54 -2.06 -12.35
CA ALA A 273 -0.30 -1.85 -11.59
C ALA A 273 0.27 -3.16 -11.04
N LEU A 274 -0.58 -4.06 -10.51
CA LEU A 274 -0.17 -5.37 -10.05
C LEU A 274 0.40 -6.23 -11.18
N VAL A 275 -0.32 -6.34 -12.28
CA VAL A 275 0.11 -7.15 -13.44
C VAL A 275 1.44 -6.61 -13.98
N LEU A 276 1.54 -5.30 -14.20
CA LEU A 276 2.77 -4.65 -14.67
C LEU A 276 3.92 -4.85 -13.65
N GLY A 277 3.65 -4.65 -12.38
CA GLY A 277 4.63 -4.84 -11.30
C GLY A 277 5.19 -6.25 -11.29
N VAL A 278 4.33 -7.24 -11.33
CA VAL A 278 4.75 -8.65 -11.32
C VAL A 278 5.53 -9.04 -12.58
N VAL A 279 5.13 -8.57 -13.76
CA VAL A 279 5.86 -8.80 -15.02
C VAL A 279 7.25 -8.18 -14.97
N LEU A 280 7.37 -6.93 -14.52
CA LEU A 280 8.67 -6.26 -14.36
C LEU A 280 9.55 -6.98 -13.33
N PHE A 281 8.96 -7.40 -12.22
CA PHE A 281 9.64 -8.13 -11.16
C PHE A 281 10.23 -9.45 -11.66
N SER A 282 9.44 -10.26 -12.35
CA SER A 282 9.89 -11.54 -12.92
C SER A 282 11.05 -11.37 -13.89
N ARG A 283 11.13 -10.22 -14.58
CA ARG A 283 12.23 -9.91 -15.50
C ARG A 283 13.52 -9.55 -14.75
N ILE A 284 13.39 -8.75 -13.69
CA ILE A 284 14.55 -8.27 -12.92
C ILE A 284 15.08 -9.37 -12.00
N GLU A 285 14.20 -10.22 -11.48
CA GLU A 285 14.60 -11.37 -10.67
C GLU A 285 15.68 -12.23 -11.36
N LYS A 286 15.61 -12.37 -12.68
CA LYS A 286 16.59 -13.15 -13.47
C LYS A 286 17.95 -12.45 -13.58
N THR A 287 17.96 -11.12 -13.65
CA THR A 287 19.18 -10.31 -13.86
C THR A 287 19.81 -9.86 -12.53
N PHE A 288 19.10 -10.02 -11.41
CA PHE A 288 19.53 -9.51 -10.11
C PHE A 288 20.85 -10.14 -9.61
N MET A 289 21.07 -11.43 -9.89
CA MET A 289 22.30 -12.13 -9.50
C MET A 289 23.53 -11.68 -10.27
N ASP A 290 23.34 -11.05 -11.44
CA ASP A 290 24.43 -10.55 -12.28
C ASP A 290 24.83 -9.10 -11.92
N THR A 291 24.02 -8.41 -11.09
CA THR A 291 24.19 -6.97 -10.78
C THR A 291 24.53 -6.68 -9.32
N VAL A 292 24.50 -7.65 -8.44
CA VAL A 292 24.86 -7.59 -7.01
C VAL A 292 26.05 -8.46 -6.71
#